data_c976f453ab9ca283e9721dae2f3e941d
#
_entry.id   c976f453ab9ca283e9721dae2f3e941d
#
_cell.length_a   1.000
_cell.length_b   1.000
_cell.length_c   1.000
_cell.angle_alpha   90.00
_cell.angle_beta   90.00
_cell.angle_gamma   90.00
#
_symmetry.space_group_name_H-M   'P 1'
#
loop_
_entity.id
_entity.type
_entity.pdbx_description
1 polymer ?
#
loop_
_entity_poly.entity_id
_entity_poly.type
_entity_poly.pdbx_seq_one_letter_code
_entity_poly.pdbx_strand_id
1 'polypeptide(L)'
;MKALVIEDSRLAREGLCRMLERFPELEVVGQAKTAAQAREMIEKHQPDVLFLDIHMPGESGLELLQSLTSTPKIIFTTAYAEYAINSFDYPTVDYLLKPISHDRLAKSIEKLHAEESASAQEIPARVLKENSKIFIKDEDQCHLISLSDIAYIESCKNYVRAFFNGKNAFIRKNMTALEQTLPRAIFFRANRQFIVNLNRIDQIQPSVNDGYDLVMDDGKVVEV
;
A
#
# COMPACT_ATOMS: atom_id res chain seq x y z
N MET A 1 15.65 -16.89 6.29
CA MET A 1 14.27 -16.57 5.83
C MET A 1 14.02 -17.17 4.46
N LYS A 2 12.84 -17.74 4.22
CA LYS A 2 12.44 -18.29 2.92
C LYS A 2 11.87 -17.19 2.02
N ALA A 3 12.45 -17.00 0.86
CA ALA A 3 12.05 -16.00 -0.12
C ALA A 3 11.42 -16.67 -1.36
N LEU A 4 10.33 -16.10 -1.87
CA LEU A 4 9.73 -16.48 -3.15
C LEU A 4 9.83 -15.30 -4.11
N VAL A 5 10.32 -15.54 -5.32
CA VAL A 5 10.44 -14.54 -6.38
C VAL A 5 9.31 -14.73 -7.39
N ILE A 6 8.48 -13.70 -7.59
CA ILE A 6 7.30 -13.72 -8.46
C ILE A 6 7.47 -12.60 -9.50
N GLU A 7 7.74 -12.99 -10.74
CA GLU A 7 8.14 -12.09 -11.81
C GLU A 7 7.88 -12.78 -13.17
N ASP A 8 7.15 -12.17 -14.07
CA ASP A 8 6.82 -12.76 -15.37
C ASP A 8 8.04 -12.79 -16.33
N SER A 9 8.85 -11.73 -16.32
CA SER A 9 10.06 -11.64 -17.12
C SER A 9 11.13 -12.62 -16.64
N ARG A 10 11.50 -13.59 -17.49
CA ARG A 10 12.54 -14.57 -17.16
C ARG A 10 13.87 -13.89 -16.80
N LEU A 11 14.29 -12.90 -17.56
CA LEU A 11 15.57 -12.22 -17.33
C LEU A 11 15.58 -11.44 -16.03
N ALA A 12 14.50 -10.74 -15.70
CA ALA A 12 14.35 -9.99 -14.44
C ALA A 12 14.32 -10.95 -13.25
N ARG A 13 13.58 -12.06 -13.35
CA ARG A 13 13.46 -13.09 -12.33
C ARG A 13 14.80 -13.75 -12.03
N GLU A 14 15.52 -14.26 -13.06
CA GLU A 14 16.83 -14.86 -12.92
C GLU A 14 17.86 -13.86 -12.38
N GLY A 15 17.80 -12.61 -12.85
CA GLY A 15 18.67 -11.54 -12.40
C GLY A 15 18.50 -11.25 -10.90
N LEU A 16 17.25 -11.14 -10.44
CA LEU A 16 16.94 -10.93 -9.02
C LEU A 16 17.39 -12.11 -8.17
N CYS A 17 17.13 -13.35 -8.61
CA CYS A 17 17.58 -14.54 -7.88
C CYS A 17 19.11 -14.58 -7.69
N ARG A 18 19.90 -14.28 -8.75
CA ARG A 18 21.37 -14.18 -8.65
C ARG A 18 21.83 -13.09 -7.69
N MET A 19 21.10 -11.99 -7.62
CA MET A 19 21.40 -10.92 -6.66
C MET A 19 21.13 -11.38 -5.22
N LEU A 20 20.05 -12.14 -5.01
CA LEU A 20 19.65 -12.68 -3.69
C LEU A 20 20.63 -13.76 -3.20
N GLU A 21 21.33 -14.50 -4.06
CA GLU A 21 22.38 -15.48 -3.67
C GLU A 21 23.51 -14.87 -2.84
N ARG A 22 23.69 -13.54 -2.89
CA ARG A 22 24.71 -12.83 -2.08
C ARG A 22 24.29 -12.60 -0.64
N PHE A 23 23.05 -12.91 -0.29
CA PHE A 23 22.47 -12.73 1.03
C PHE A 23 22.17 -14.09 1.64
N PRO A 24 23.14 -14.71 2.36
CA PRO A 24 23.02 -16.08 2.88
C PRO A 24 21.88 -16.27 3.88
N GLU A 25 21.38 -15.18 4.45
CA GLU A 25 20.22 -15.17 5.34
C GLU A 25 18.88 -15.39 4.61
N LEU A 26 18.87 -15.25 3.27
CA LEU A 26 17.69 -15.48 2.43
C LEU A 26 17.86 -16.75 1.60
N GLU A 27 16.94 -17.68 1.74
CA GLU A 27 16.85 -18.88 0.92
C GLU A 27 15.74 -18.70 -0.13
N VAL A 28 16.09 -18.64 -1.41
CA VAL A 28 15.10 -18.60 -2.49
C VAL A 28 14.50 -19.98 -2.67
N VAL A 29 13.33 -20.22 -2.08
CA VAL A 29 12.61 -21.53 -2.08
C VAL A 29 11.83 -21.77 -3.35
N GLY A 30 11.66 -20.76 -4.22
CA GLY A 30 10.94 -20.93 -5.48
C GLY A 30 10.93 -19.68 -6.34
N GLN A 31 10.51 -19.88 -7.59
CA GLN A 31 10.35 -18.85 -8.59
C GLN A 31 9.02 -19.07 -9.33
N ALA A 32 8.18 -18.06 -9.41
CA ALA A 32 6.91 -18.10 -10.12
C ALA A 32 6.88 -17.04 -11.24
N LYS A 33 6.30 -17.41 -12.39
CA LYS A 33 6.10 -16.49 -13.53
C LYS A 33 4.66 -16.00 -13.66
N THR A 34 3.74 -16.55 -12.86
CA THR A 34 2.31 -16.20 -12.87
C THR A 34 1.76 -16.25 -11.45
N ALA A 35 0.66 -15.56 -11.22
CA ALA A 35 -0.06 -15.58 -9.94
C ALA A 35 -0.52 -17.00 -9.53
N ALA A 36 -0.98 -17.81 -10.49
CA ALA A 36 -1.38 -19.20 -10.24
C ALA A 36 -0.23 -20.05 -9.68
N GLN A 37 0.96 -19.98 -10.32
CA GLN A 37 2.15 -20.67 -9.82
C GLN A 37 2.60 -20.14 -8.47
N ALA A 38 2.48 -18.83 -8.25
CA ALA A 38 2.83 -18.23 -6.98
C ALA A 38 1.96 -18.77 -5.84
N ARG A 39 0.64 -18.94 -6.02
CA ARG A 39 -0.25 -19.54 -5.01
C ARG A 39 0.18 -20.93 -4.62
N GLU A 40 0.41 -21.81 -5.61
CA GLU A 40 0.87 -23.18 -5.36
C GLU A 40 2.19 -23.22 -4.56
N MET A 41 3.12 -22.33 -4.91
CA MET A 41 4.41 -22.23 -4.22
C MET A 41 4.29 -21.62 -2.83
N ILE A 42 3.42 -20.63 -2.62
CA ILE A 42 3.13 -20.06 -1.31
C ILE A 42 2.55 -21.13 -0.38
N GLU A 43 1.56 -21.88 -0.83
CA GLU A 43 0.98 -22.97 -0.06
C GLU A 43 2.02 -24.03 0.29
N LYS A 44 2.84 -24.44 -0.68
CA LYS A 44 3.81 -25.52 -0.52
C LYS A 44 4.99 -25.14 0.36
N HIS A 45 5.55 -23.96 0.19
CA HIS A 45 6.83 -23.56 0.80
C HIS A 45 6.68 -22.67 2.00
N GLN A 46 5.50 -22.03 2.19
CA GLN A 46 5.22 -21.08 3.27
C GLN A 46 6.35 -20.04 3.39
N PRO A 47 6.59 -19.21 2.36
CA PRO A 47 7.68 -18.24 2.37
C PRO A 47 7.44 -17.15 3.41
N ASP A 48 8.53 -16.63 3.98
CA ASP A 48 8.51 -15.51 4.93
C ASP A 48 8.38 -14.17 4.20
N VAL A 49 8.95 -14.09 2.97
CA VAL A 49 8.95 -12.88 2.16
C VAL A 49 8.68 -13.17 0.68
N LEU A 50 7.90 -12.31 0.05
CA LEU A 50 7.65 -12.30 -1.39
C LEU A 50 8.39 -11.12 -2.03
N PHE A 51 9.22 -11.41 -3.05
CA PHE A 51 9.63 -10.41 -4.03
C PHE A 51 8.64 -10.48 -5.18
N LEU A 52 7.78 -9.46 -5.28
CA LEU A 52 6.58 -9.53 -6.11
C LEU A 52 6.55 -8.43 -7.14
N ASP A 53 6.53 -8.81 -8.42
CA ASP A 53 6.21 -7.84 -9.46
C ASP A 53 4.74 -7.43 -9.38
N ILE A 54 4.52 -6.13 -9.49
CA ILE A 54 3.17 -5.55 -9.51
C ILE A 54 2.47 -5.87 -10.84
N HIS A 55 3.21 -5.78 -11.95
CA HIS A 55 2.65 -5.92 -13.29
C HIS A 55 3.00 -7.27 -13.91
N MET A 56 2.06 -8.18 -13.81
CA MET A 56 2.16 -9.47 -14.50
C MET A 56 1.00 -9.61 -15.49
N PRO A 57 1.21 -10.28 -16.64
CA PRO A 57 0.14 -10.56 -17.59
C PRO A 57 -0.97 -11.41 -16.98
N GLY A 58 -2.21 -11.04 -17.26
CA GLY A 58 -3.42 -11.72 -16.79
C GLY A 58 -3.80 -11.26 -15.38
N GLU A 59 -3.18 -11.79 -14.35
CA GLU A 59 -3.43 -11.44 -12.96
C GLU A 59 -2.23 -10.68 -12.38
N SER A 60 -2.46 -9.48 -11.87
CA SER A 60 -1.44 -8.63 -11.25
C SER A 60 -0.95 -9.19 -9.91
N GLY A 61 0.25 -8.74 -9.47
CA GLY A 61 0.76 -9.08 -8.14
C GLY A 61 -0.16 -8.64 -7.01
N LEU A 62 -0.89 -7.56 -7.18
CA LEU A 62 -1.85 -7.07 -6.18
C LEU A 62 -3.11 -7.94 -6.10
N GLU A 63 -3.61 -8.42 -7.23
CA GLU A 63 -4.74 -9.36 -7.27
C GLU A 63 -4.35 -10.70 -6.63
N LEU A 64 -3.12 -11.16 -6.87
CA LEU A 64 -2.58 -12.33 -6.18
C LEU A 64 -2.66 -12.14 -4.66
N LEU A 65 -2.17 -11.02 -4.11
CA LEU A 65 -2.17 -10.79 -2.66
C LEU A 65 -3.58 -10.80 -2.05
N GLN A 66 -4.57 -10.33 -2.79
CA GLN A 66 -5.97 -10.33 -2.33
C GLN A 66 -6.57 -11.73 -2.21
N SER A 67 -6.05 -12.68 -2.95
CA SER A 67 -6.49 -14.08 -2.93
C SER A 67 -5.84 -14.91 -1.82
N LEU A 68 -4.81 -14.37 -1.13
CA LEU A 68 -4.09 -15.08 -0.09
C LEU A 68 -4.83 -15.00 1.26
N THR A 69 -4.91 -16.11 1.96
CA THR A 69 -5.49 -16.20 3.31
C THR A 69 -4.56 -15.66 4.40
N SER A 70 -3.25 -15.78 4.18
CA SER A 70 -2.20 -15.19 5.02
C SER A 70 -1.19 -14.49 4.12
N THR A 71 -0.73 -13.32 4.51
CA THR A 71 0.17 -12.52 3.68
C THR A 71 1.57 -12.53 4.30
N PRO A 72 2.58 -13.11 3.62
CA PRO A 72 3.98 -12.94 3.99
C PRO A 72 4.42 -11.49 3.93
N LYS A 73 5.62 -11.16 4.42
CA LYS A 73 6.23 -9.86 4.18
C LYS A 73 6.42 -9.63 2.67
N ILE A 74 6.26 -8.40 2.20
CA ILE A 74 6.29 -8.09 0.77
C ILE A 74 7.37 -7.07 0.47
N ILE A 75 8.18 -7.38 -0.54
CA ILE A 75 9.03 -6.41 -1.24
C ILE A 75 8.55 -6.38 -2.68
N PHE A 76 7.92 -5.28 -3.07
CA PHE A 76 7.48 -5.11 -4.44
C PHE A 76 8.63 -4.82 -5.38
N THR A 77 8.55 -5.35 -6.61
CA THR A 77 9.42 -4.99 -7.72
C THR A 77 8.59 -4.36 -8.84
N THR A 78 9.04 -3.27 -9.44
CA THR A 78 8.26 -2.56 -10.46
C THR A 78 9.14 -1.77 -11.42
N ALA A 79 8.72 -1.64 -12.67
CA ALA A 79 9.37 -0.78 -13.66
C ALA A 79 8.98 0.70 -13.52
N TYR A 80 7.99 1.02 -12.69
CA TYR A 80 7.41 2.36 -12.60
C TYR A 80 7.78 3.03 -11.27
N ALA A 81 8.48 4.18 -11.34
CA ALA A 81 8.90 4.97 -10.17
C ALA A 81 7.71 5.48 -9.33
N GLU A 82 6.54 5.53 -9.94
CA GLU A 82 5.30 6.03 -9.35
C GLU A 82 4.72 5.11 -8.27
N TYR A 83 5.17 3.86 -8.22
CA TYR A 83 4.69 2.82 -7.32
C TYR A 83 5.49 2.71 -6.00
N ALA A 84 6.11 3.77 -5.51
CA ALA A 84 6.59 3.82 -4.12
C ALA A 84 5.38 3.86 -3.17
N ILE A 85 4.58 2.78 -3.20
CA ILE A 85 3.25 2.68 -2.65
C ILE A 85 3.34 2.23 -1.20
N ASN A 86 2.88 3.07 -0.29
CA ASN A 86 2.41 2.59 0.99
C ASN A 86 1.02 1.96 0.76
N SER A 87 1.00 0.66 0.48
CA SER A 87 -0.26 -0.08 0.47
C SER A 87 -0.82 -0.10 1.89
N PHE A 88 -2.02 0.42 2.10
CA PHE A 88 -2.70 0.34 3.39
C PHE A 88 -3.06 -1.09 3.79
N ASP A 89 -3.01 -2.03 2.84
CA ASP A 89 -3.65 -3.34 3.01
C ASP A 89 -2.67 -4.50 3.21
N TYR A 90 -1.36 -4.30 2.98
CA TYR A 90 -0.39 -5.39 3.02
C TYR A 90 0.87 -5.05 3.83
N PRO A 91 1.51 -6.03 4.49
CA PRO A 91 2.75 -5.86 5.24
C PRO A 91 3.94 -5.64 4.28
N THR A 92 3.99 -4.45 3.67
CA THR A 92 5.00 -4.08 2.69
C THR A 92 6.25 -3.55 3.37
N VAL A 93 7.36 -4.25 3.20
CA VAL A 93 8.68 -3.88 3.74
C VAL A 93 9.31 -2.79 2.89
N ASP A 94 9.32 -2.97 1.57
CA ASP A 94 9.96 -2.00 0.66
C ASP A 94 9.49 -2.15 -0.81
N TYR A 95 9.96 -1.19 -1.64
CA TYR A 95 9.75 -1.15 -3.10
C TYR A 95 11.08 -1.06 -3.83
N LEU A 96 11.25 -1.89 -4.83
CA LEU A 96 12.42 -1.93 -5.69
C LEU A 96 12.05 -1.51 -7.12
N LEU A 97 12.57 -0.35 -7.55
CA LEU A 97 12.42 0.11 -8.92
C LEU A 97 13.37 -0.65 -9.84
N LYS A 98 12.85 -1.19 -10.95
CA LYS A 98 13.67 -1.81 -12.00
C LYS A 98 14.34 -0.72 -12.88
N PRO A 99 15.63 -0.88 -13.25
CA PRO A 99 16.52 -1.98 -12.90
C PRO A 99 16.95 -1.93 -11.44
N ILE A 100 16.86 -3.08 -10.75
CA ILE A 100 17.21 -3.19 -9.34
C ILE A 100 18.73 -3.11 -9.19
N SER A 101 19.23 -2.15 -8.41
CA SER A 101 20.63 -2.09 -8.03
C SER A 101 20.94 -2.90 -6.78
N HIS A 102 22.20 -3.38 -6.66
CA HIS A 102 22.64 -4.13 -5.48
C HIS A 102 22.46 -3.34 -4.18
N ASP A 103 22.84 -2.06 -4.19
CA ASP A 103 22.74 -1.20 -2.99
C ASP A 103 21.30 -0.99 -2.55
N ARG A 104 20.37 -0.92 -3.52
CA ARG A 104 18.95 -0.74 -3.22
C ARG A 104 18.33 -2.03 -2.66
N LEU A 105 18.74 -3.18 -3.21
CA LEU A 105 18.34 -4.50 -2.71
C LEU A 105 18.87 -4.72 -1.29
N ALA A 106 20.16 -4.42 -1.03
CA ALA A 106 20.77 -4.55 0.29
C ALA A 106 19.99 -3.75 1.35
N LYS A 107 19.66 -2.48 1.06
CA LYS A 107 18.84 -1.64 1.96
C LYS A 107 17.45 -2.21 2.22
N SER A 108 16.84 -2.88 1.25
CA SER A 108 15.54 -3.53 1.45
C SER A 108 15.64 -4.76 2.35
N ILE A 109 16.74 -5.51 2.23
CA ILE A 109 17.01 -6.68 3.08
C ILE A 109 17.34 -6.24 4.51
N GLU A 110 18.10 -5.15 4.69
CA GLU A 110 18.33 -4.55 6.03
C GLU A 110 17.01 -4.17 6.72
N LYS A 111 16.08 -3.57 5.98
CA LYS A 111 14.75 -3.25 6.52
C LYS A 111 13.95 -4.51 6.90
N LEU A 112 14.05 -5.57 6.07
CA LEU A 112 13.38 -6.84 6.32
C LEU A 112 13.81 -7.44 7.67
N HIS A 113 15.12 -7.36 7.99
CA HIS A 113 15.68 -7.83 9.27
C HIS A 113 15.36 -6.89 10.44
N ALA A 114 15.36 -5.58 10.22
CA ALA A 114 14.99 -4.62 11.26
C ALA A 114 13.55 -4.85 11.76
N GLU A 115 12.65 -5.25 10.87
CA GLU A 115 11.28 -5.61 11.24
C GLU A 115 11.17 -6.95 12.00
N GLU A 116 12.11 -7.88 11.83
CA GLU A 116 12.19 -9.09 12.66
C GLU A 116 12.57 -8.79 14.11
N SER A 117 13.49 -7.86 14.29
CA SER A 117 13.94 -7.44 15.63
C SER A 117 12.88 -6.61 16.37
N ALA A 118 11.95 -6.01 15.64
CA ALA A 118 10.86 -5.18 16.16
C ALA A 118 9.56 -5.97 16.44
N SER A 119 9.49 -7.25 16.14
CA SER A 119 8.26 -8.08 16.26
C SER A 119 7.79 -8.32 17.70
N ALA A 120 8.44 -7.73 18.71
CA ALA A 120 7.99 -7.71 20.11
C ALA A 120 7.43 -6.34 20.55
N GLN A 121 7.42 -5.33 19.70
CA GLN A 121 6.78 -4.04 19.95
C GLN A 121 5.85 -3.72 18.78
N GLU A 122 4.64 -3.30 19.11
CA GLU A 122 3.67 -2.80 18.11
C GLU A 122 4.37 -1.86 17.14
N ILE A 123 4.41 -2.22 15.86
CA ILE A 123 4.98 -1.36 14.80
C ILE A 123 4.16 -0.09 14.83
N PRO A 124 4.74 1.09 15.18
CA PRO A 124 3.99 2.32 15.11
C PRO A 124 3.54 2.49 13.65
N ALA A 125 2.23 2.66 13.46
CA ALA A 125 1.63 2.87 12.14
C ALA A 125 2.49 3.89 11.39
N ARG A 126 3.10 3.46 10.29
CA ARG A 126 4.02 4.31 9.52
C ARG A 126 3.22 5.48 8.99
N VAL A 127 3.36 6.64 9.62
CA VAL A 127 2.66 7.86 9.19
C VAL A 127 3.09 8.19 7.77
N LEU A 128 2.12 8.21 6.87
CA LEU A 128 2.33 8.55 5.47
C LEU A 128 2.83 10.00 5.36
N LYS A 129 3.65 10.28 4.34
CA LYS A 129 4.08 11.64 4.02
C LYS A 129 3.11 12.26 3.02
N GLU A 130 3.08 13.59 2.94
CA GLU A 130 2.21 14.35 2.03
C GLU A 130 2.24 13.85 0.57
N ASN A 131 3.43 13.57 0.06
CA ASN A 131 3.63 13.08 -1.31
C ASN A 131 3.56 11.55 -1.44
N SER A 132 3.09 10.85 -0.41
CA SER A 132 2.90 9.41 -0.51
C SER A 132 1.76 9.10 -1.47
N LYS A 133 2.01 8.16 -2.38
CA LYS A 133 0.96 7.62 -3.24
C LYS A 133 0.36 6.39 -2.55
N ILE A 134 -0.94 6.23 -2.63
CA ILE A 134 -1.67 5.09 -2.10
C ILE A 134 -2.42 4.38 -3.21
N PHE A 135 -2.59 3.10 -3.01
CA PHE A 135 -3.37 2.26 -3.89
C PHE A 135 -4.77 2.07 -3.31
N ILE A 136 -5.79 2.35 -4.11
CA ILE A 136 -7.17 2.08 -3.74
C ILE A 136 -7.77 1.21 -4.84
N LYS A 137 -8.30 0.03 -4.47
CA LYS A 137 -9.03 -0.83 -5.39
C LYS A 137 -10.51 -0.54 -5.30
N ASP A 138 -11.15 -0.33 -6.45
CA ASP A 138 -12.60 -0.25 -6.58
C ASP A 138 -13.05 -1.30 -7.59
N GLU A 139 -13.79 -2.31 -7.12
CA GLU A 139 -14.29 -3.45 -7.91
C GLU A 139 -13.23 -4.03 -8.88
N ASP A 140 -13.24 -3.59 -10.14
CA ASP A 140 -12.33 -4.06 -11.20
C ASP A 140 -11.22 -3.06 -11.54
N GLN A 141 -11.17 -1.89 -10.89
CA GLN A 141 -10.17 -0.86 -11.15
C GLN A 141 -9.27 -0.61 -9.95
N CYS A 142 -7.97 -0.47 -10.26
CA CYS A 142 -6.99 -0.06 -9.28
C CYS A 142 -6.61 1.41 -9.52
N HIS A 143 -6.76 2.26 -8.50
CA HIS A 143 -6.40 3.66 -8.55
C HIS A 143 -5.13 3.90 -7.76
N LEU A 144 -4.10 4.40 -8.44
CA LEU A 144 -2.92 4.94 -7.78
C LEU A 144 -3.11 6.44 -7.64
N ILE A 145 -3.23 6.91 -6.41
CA ILE A 145 -3.50 8.32 -6.12
C ILE A 145 -2.49 8.87 -5.13
N SER A 146 -2.15 10.14 -5.25
CA SER A 146 -1.40 10.86 -4.22
C SER A 146 -2.32 11.17 -3.05
N LEU A 147 -1.79 11.23 -1.83
CA LEU A 147 -2.58 11.66 -0.68
C LEU A 147 -3.14 13.07 -0.87
N SER A 148 -2.39 13.94 -1.56
CA SER A 148 -2.84 15.28 -1.94
C SER A 148 -4.07 15.29 -2.84
N ASP A 149 -4.31 14.21 -3.61
CA ASP A 149 -5.46 14.12 -4.51
C ASP A 149 -6.76 13.76 -3.78
N ILE A 150 -6.66 13.21 -2.57
CA ILE A 150 -7.83 12.86 -1.75
C ILE A 150 -8.41 14.14 -1.17
N ALA A 151 -9.67 14.42 -1.48
CA ALA A 151 -10.41 15.54 -0.90
C ALA A 151 -10.92 15.21 0.51
N TYR A 152 -11.57 14.07 0.65
CA TYR A 152 -12.06 13.57 1.94
C TYR A 152 -12.28 12.07 1.90
N ILE A 153 -12.46 11.50 3.09
CA ILE A 153 -12.75 10.09 3.31
C ILE A 153 -14.04 10.02 4.12
N GLU A 154 -15.00 9.21 3.66
CA GLU A 154 -16.33 9.06 4.25
C GLU A 154 -16.55 7.63 4.75
N SER A 155 -17.10 7.50 5.95
CA SER A 155 -17.58 6.23 6.49
C SER A 155 -18.97 5.90 5.94
N CYS A 156 -19.08 4.80 5.20
CA CYS A 156 -20.32 4.30 4.62
C CYS A 156 -20.70 2.96 5.24
N LYS A 157 -21.47 2.94 6.34
CA LYS A 157 -21.88 1.71 7.06
C LYS A 157 -20.69 0.79 7.39
N ASN A 158 -20.45 -0.24 6.58
CA ASN A 158 -19.39 -1.23 6.78
C ASN A 158 -18.12 -0.94 5.95
N TYR A 159 -18.09 0.14 5.18
CA TYR A 159 -17.00 0.49 4.27
C TYR A 159 -16.55 1.92 4.51
N VAL A 160 -15.35 2.21 4.08
CA VAL A 160 -14.82 3.57 4.01
C VAL A 160 -14.57 3.89 2.54
N ARG A 161 -14.94 5.09 2.13
CA ARG A 161 -14.80 5.56 0.75
C ARG A 161 -13.92 6.79 0.69
N ALA A 162 -12.88 6.77 -0.13
CA ALA A 162 -12.08 7.95 -0.45
C ALA A 162 -12.61 8.64 -1.70
N PHE A 163 -12.66 9.97 -1.66
CA PHE A 163 -13.06 10.84 -2.77
C PHE A 163 -11.84 11.61 -3.27
N PHE A 164 -11.56 11.50 -4.57
CA PHE A 164 -10.37 12.06 -5.21
C PHE A 164 -10.61 12.35 -6.70
N ASN A 165 -10.19 13.52 -7.18
CA ASN A 165 -10.24 13.90 -8.61
C ASN A 165 -11.59 13.62 -9.30
N GLY A 166 -12.72 13.90 -8.60
CA GLY A 166 -14.08 13.66 -9.11
C GLY A 166 -14.48 12.17 -9.17
N LYS A 167 -13.65 11.28 -8.63
CA LYS A 167 -13.89 9.83 -8.49
C LYS A 167 -13.99 9.46 -7.03
N ASN A 168 -14.39 8.22 -6.78
CA ASN A 168 -14.35 7.64 -5.44
C ASN A 168 -13.97 6.16 -5.52
N ALA A 169 -13.45 5.61 -4.43
CA ALA A 169 -13.12 4.21 -4.32
C ALA A 169 -13.20 3.72 -2.87
N PHE A 170 -13.48 2.44 -2.68
CA PHE A 170 -13.61 1.82 -1.35
C PHE A 170 -12.25 1.49 -0.75
N ILE A 171 -12.12 1.76 0.56
CA ILE A 171 -10.95 1.36 1.37
C ILE A 171 -11.41 0.32 2.38
N ARG A 172 -10.69 -0.80 2.48
CA ARG A 172 -10.98 -1.91 3.41
C ARG A 172 -10.49 -1.68 4.85
N LYS A 173 -10.19 -0.44 5.24
CA LYS A 173 -9.80 -0.06 6.61
C LYS A 173 -10.91 0.70 7.29
N ASN A 174 -10.96 0.61 8.61
CA ASN A 174 -11.85 1.46 9.39
C ASN A 174 -11.29 2.88 9.56
N MET A 175 -12.16 3.82 9.89
CA MET A 175 -11.81 5.24 10.03
C MET A 175 -10.72 5.50 11.07
N THR A 176 -10.70 4.76 12.19
CA THR A 176 -9.70 4.90 13.24
C THR A 176 -8.30 4.49 12.78
N ALA A 177 -8.20 3.37 12.06
CA ALA A 177 -6.93 2.92 11.49
C ALA A 177 -6.39 3.90 10.42
N LEU A 178 -7.29 4.49 9.62
CA LEU A 178 -6.92 5.52 8.64
C LEU A 178 -6.42 6.78 9.32
N GLU A 179 -7.11 7.27 10.35
CA GLU A 179 -6.71 8.44 11.14
C GLU A 179 -5.31 8.29 11.75
N GLN A 180 -4.95 7.09 12.20
CA GLN A 180 -3.61 6.79 12.73
C GLN A 180 -2.51 6.74 11.66
N THR A 181 -2.88 6.42 10.42
CA THR A 181 -1.94 6.22 9.31
C THR A 181 -1.75 7.49 8.47
N LEU A 182 -2.80 8.31 8.37
CA LEU A 182 -2.79 9.54 7.58
C LEU A 182 -1.97 10.65 8.27
N PRO A 183 -1.23 11.48 7.50
CA PRO A 183 -0.47 12.59 8.06
C PRO A 183 -1.41 13.66 8.62
N ARG A 184 -1.31 13.89 9.93
CA ARG A 184 -2.13 14.89 10.65
C ARG A 184 -1.93 16.34 10.18
N ALA A 185 -0.83 16.60 9.51
CA ALA A 185 -0.59 17.93 8.90
C ALA A 185 -1.52 18.22 7.73
N ILE A 186 -2.12 17.18 7.13
CA ILE A 186 -2.95 17.30 5.92
C ILE A 186 -4.37 16.81 6.18
N PHE A 187 -4.52 15.77 6.98
CA PHE A 187 -5.81 15.14 7.23
C PHE A 187 -6.32 15.42 8.64
N PHE A 188 -7.55 15.84 8.71
CA PHE A 188 -8.25 16.16 9.96
C PHE A 188 -9.54 15.34 10.07
N ARG A 189 -9.76 14.73 11.25
CA ARG A 189 -11.00 14.04 11.55
C ARG A 189 -12.09 15.04 11.91
N ALA A 190 -12.92 15.41 10.94
CA ALA A 190 -13.98 16.40 11.15
C ALA A 190 -15.07 15.89 12.11
N ASN A 191 -15.50 14.63 11.93
CA ASN A 191 -16.50 14.00 12.79
C ASN A 191 -16.40 12.47 12.72
N ARG A 192 -17.41 11.75 13.22
CA ARG A 192 -17.43 10.27 13.20
C ARG A 192 -17.47 9.71 11.76
N GLN A 193 -17.99 10.47 10.82
CA GLN A 193 -18.23 10.04 9.43
C GLN A 193 -17.14 10.51 8.47
N PHE A 194 -16.46 11.64 8.74
CA PHE A 194 -15.54 12.25 7.78
C PHE A 194 -14.14 12.47 8.32
N ILE A 195 -13.14 12.18 7.47
CA ILE A 195 -11.77 12.70 7.53
C ILE A 195 -11.58 13.57 6.29
N VAL A 196 -11.17 14.82 6.46
CA VAL A 196 -11.00 15.81 5.37
C VAL A 196 -9.54 16.13 5.15
N ASN A 197 -9.19 16.45 3.91
CA ASN A 197 -7.89 17.00 3.55
C ASN A 197 -7.95 18.52 3.71
N LEU A 198 -7.14 19.05 4.62
CA LEU A 198 -7.09 20.48 4.93
C LEU A 198 -6.72 21.34 3.72
N ASN A 199 -5.91 20.81 2.80
CA ASN A 199 -5.50 21.51 1.58
C ASN A 199 -6.58 21.55 0.48
N ARG A 200 -7.70 20.84 0.69
CA ARG A 200 -8.82 20.73 -0.25
C ARG A 200 -10.09 21.41 0.30
N ILE A 201 -9.96 22.19 1.37
CA ILE A 201 -11.04 23.03 1.91
C ILE A 201 -11.03 24.33 1.12
N ASP A 202 -12.15 24.63 0.48
CA ASP A 202 -12.37 25.89 -0.24
C ASP A 202 -12.81 27.01 0.70
N GLN A 203 -13.75 26.68 1.63
CA GLN A 203 -14.32 27.65 2.55
C GLN A 203 -14.68 27.03 3.91
N ILE A 204 -14.54 27.82 4.97
CA ILE A 204 -15.04 27.50 6.31
C ILE A 204 -16.12 28.53 6.65
N GLN A 205 -17.32 28.08 7.00
CA GLN A 205 -18.45 28.94 7.32
C GLN A 205 -19.12 28.51 8.64
N PRO A 206 -19.74 29.42 9.40
CA PRO A 206 -20.51 29.06 10.57
C PRO A 206 -21.67 28.11 10.19
N SER A 207 -21.86 27.05 10.95
CA SER A 207 -22.99 26.13 10.81
C SER A 207 -24.21 26.63 11.58
N VAL A 208 -25.39 26.16 11.21
CA VAL A 208 -26.66 26.50 11.91
C VAL A 208 -26.69 25.94 13.34
N ASN A 209 -25.88 24.92 13.63
CA ASN A 209 -25.86 24.17 14.90
C ASN A 209 -24.70 24.54 15.84
N ASP A 210 -24.27 25.81 15.89
CA ASP A 210 -23.14 26.29 16.71
C ASP A 210 -21.78 25.63 16.41
N GLY A 211 -21.61 25.07 15.19
CA GLY A 211 -20.38 24.47 14.70
C GLY A 211 -19.81 25.22 13.50
N TYR A 212 -19.01 24.52 12.72
CA TYR A 212 -18.48 25.01 11.44
C TYR A 212 -18.78 23.99 10.33
N ASP A 213 -19.07 24.52 9.15
CA ASP A 213 -19.19 23.73 7.92
C ASP A 213 -17.94 23.94 7.08
N LEU A 214 -17.28 22.85 6.72
CA LEU A 214 -16.16 22.83 5.79
C LEU A 214 -16.72 22.58 4.39
N VAL A 215 -16.57 23.56 3.49
CA VAL A 215 -16.90 23.41 2.08
C VAL A 215 -15.65 22.92 1.36
N MET A 216 -15.72 21.70 0.82
CA MET A 216 -14.63 21.11 0.04
C MET A 216 -14.61 21.69 -1.38
N ASP A 217 -13.48 21.58 -2.07
CA ASP A 217 -13.29 22.11 -3.44
C ASP A 217 -14.18 21.42 -4.51
N ASP A 218 -14.76 20.25 -4.21
CA ASP A 218 -15.78 19.59 -5.03
C ASP A 218 -17.23 19.99 -4.68
N GLY A 219 -17.40 20.92 -3.74
CA GLY A 219 -18.70 21.42 -3.27
C GLY A 219 -19.35 20.59 -2.17
N LYS A 220 -18.68 19.52 -1.68
CA LYS A 220 -19.16 18.76 -0.53
C LYS A 220 -19.08 19.60 0.74
N VAL A 221 -20.15 19.61 1.53
CA VAL A 221 -20.17 20.26 2.86
C VAL A 221 -20.02 19.19 3.94
N VAL A 222 -19.11 19.43 4.87
CA VAL A 222 -18.82 18.56 6.02
C VAL A 222 -18.93 19.37 7.30
N GLU A 223 -19.84 18.98 8.19
CA GLU A 223 -20.06 19.61 9.50
C GLU A 223 -18.97 19.17 10.50
N VAL A 224 -18.48 20.12 11.34
CA VAL A 224 -17.45 19.86 12.36
C VAL A 224 -18.01 20.07 13.74
#